data_9c1d8749a0b17637669ef83963928bf7
#
_entry.id   9c1d8749a0b17637669ef83963928bf7
#
_cell.length_a   1.000
_cell.length_b   1.000
_cell.length_c   1.000
_cell.angle_alpha   90.00
_cell.angle_beta   90.00
_cell.angle_gamma   90.00
#
_symmetry.space_group_name_H-M   'P 1'
#
loop_
_entity.id
_entity.type
_entity.pdbx_description
1 polymer ?
#
loop_
_entity_poly.entity_id
_entity_poly.type
_entity_poly.pdbx_seq_one_letter_code
_entity_poly.pdbx_strand_id
1 'polypeptide(L)'
;SSDVCSSDLAFKRGKELNMTKEEMKEAARSSAIFSIIPSLPIIVSYLLLVPALGRYFPWLRLSVVGSAVYETMVANMAAEAFGLESITAGEIPVDVFVFILFVVTIGILGGNIFNVFFLKSYDKKVESLKSGNAALVPVITTAMFLGMYGTMAAPHLTNFSSLPAVAAILVAGVTAIGVNKLAAGRKKLKEFA
;
A
#
# COMPACT_ATOMS: atom_id res chain seq x y z
N SER A 1 -19.46 -15.85 -8.02
CA SER A 1 -20.15 -15.70 -9.33
C SER A 1 -19.96 -14.32 -9.98
N SER A 2 -19.68 -13.25 -9.21
CA SER A 2 -19.42 -11.92 -9.79
C SER A 2 -18.04 -11.84 -10.49
N ASP A 3 -17.04 -12.54 -9.99
CA ASP A 3 -15.68 -12.52 -10.54
C ASP A 3 -15.61 -13.19 -11.91
N VAL A 4 -16.37 -14.26 -12.13
CA VAL A 4 -16.51 -14.93 -13.44
C VAL A 4 -17.16 -13.98 -14.44
N CYS A 5 -18.18 -13.24 -14.05
CA CYS A 5 -18.84 -12.24 -14.90
C CYS A 5 -17.89 -11.09 -15.28
N SER A 6 -17.04 -10.64 -14.36
CA SER A 6 -16.04 -9.59 -14.60
C SER A 6 -14.96 -10.03 -15.59
N SER A 7 -14.44 -11.25 -15.45
CA SER A 7 -13.44 -11.80 -16.38
C SER A 7 -14.01 -12.00 -17.78
N ASP A 8 -15.25 -12.49 -17.90
CA ASP A 8 -15.92 -12.67 -19.18
C ASP A 8 -16.16 -11.33 -19.90
N LEU A 9 -16.53 -10.29 -19.16
CA LEU A 9 -16.67 -8.94 -19.70
C LEU A 9 -15.33 -8.38 -20.19
N ALA A 10 -14.25 -8.60 -19.45
CA ALA A 10 -12.92 -8.17 -19.84
C ALA A 10 -12.45 -8.87 -21.14
N PHE A 11 -12.66 -10.19 -21.25
CA PHE A 11 -12.35 -10.94 -22.47
C PHE A 11 -13.21 -10.52 -23.66
N LYS A 12 -14.51 -10.24 -23.44
CA LYS A 12 -15.40 -9.72 -24.48
C LYS A 12 -14.92 -8.36 -24.98
N ARG A 13 -14.57 -7.46 -24.07
CA ARG A 13 -14.05 -6.13 -24.41
C ARG A 13 -12.71 -6.20 -25.13
N GLY A 14 -11.81 -7.10 -24.73
CA GLY A 14 -10.55 -7.35 -25.44
C GLY A 14 -10.78 -7.75 -26.90
N LYS A 15 -11.76 -8.62 -27.17
CA LYS A 15 -12.14 -8.98 -28.55
C LYS A 15 -12.70 -7.80 -29.34
N GLU A 16 -13.52 -6.95 -28.73
CA GLU A 16 -14.06 -5.74 -29.37
C GLU A 16 -12.94 -4.74 -29.75
N LEU A 17 -11.85 -4.72 -28.98
CA LEU A 17 -10.64 -3.92 -29.24
C LEU A 17 -9.65 -4.57 -30.19
N ASN A 18 -10.03 -5.70 -30.86
CA ASN A 18 -9.21 -6.48 -31.78
C ASN A 18 -7.91 -7.04 -31.15
N MET A 19 -7.88 -7.27 -29.85
CA MET A 19 -6.76 -7.92 -29.19
C MET A 19 -6.71 -9.40 -29.57
N THR A 20 -5.52 -9.91 -29.85
CA THR A 20 -5.30 -11.33 -30.11
C THR A 20 -5.47 -12.16 -28.85
N LYS A 21 -5.74 -13.45 -29.01
CA LYS A 21 -5.86 -14.36 -27.86
C LYS A 21 -4.57 -14.45 -27.05
N GLU A 22 -3.41 -14.36 -27.72
CA GLU A 22 -2.08 -14.35 -27.12
C GLU A 22 -1.89 -13.11 -26.25
N GLU A 23 -2.22 -11.92 -26.74
CA GLU A 23 -2.12 -10.65 -25.98
C GLU A 23 -3.04 -10.68 -24.75
N MET A 24 -4.26 -11.17 -24.88
CA MET A 24 -5.17 -11.31 -23.74
C MET A 24 -4.65 -12.29 -22.68
N LYS A 25 -4.05 -13.42 -23.12
CA LYS A 25 -3.45 -14.42 -22.24
C LYS A 25 -2.21 -13.87 -21.54
N GLU A 26 -1.38 -13.13 -22.24
CA GLU A 26 -0.19 -12.48 -21.69
C GLU A 26 -0.57 -11.40 -20.67
N ALA A 27 -1.57 -10.56 -20.98
CA ALA A 27 -2.13 -9.61 -20.04
C ALA A 27 -2.68 -10.26 -18.77
N ALA A 28 -3.44 -11.35 -18.90
CA ALA A 28 -3.95 -12.10 -17.76
C ALA A 28 -2.82 -12.72 -16.91
N ARG A 29 -1.80 -13.28 -17.56
CA ARG A 29 -0.63 -13.84 -16.87
C ARG A 29 0.17 -12.79 -16.14
N SER A 30 0.46 -11.66 -16.79
CA SER A 30 1.15 -10.53 -16.17
C SER A 30 0.36 -10.00 -14.98
N SER A 31 -0.94 -9.78 -15.14
CA SER A 31 -1.80 -9.32 -14.04
C SER A 31 -1.80 -10.27 -12.85
N ALA A 32 -1.83 -11.58 -13.09
CA ALA A 32 -1.75 -12.58 -12.02
C ALA A 32 -0.41 -12.49 -11.26
N ILE A 33 0.71 -12.39 -11.97
CA ILE A 33 2.04 -12.25 -11.36
C ILE A 33 2.13 -10.94 -10.55
N PHE A 34 1.69 -9.83 -11.14
CA PHE A 34 1.67 -8.52 -10.46
C PHE A 34 0.73 -8.49 -9.25
N SER A 35 -0.26 -9.36 -9.16
CA SER A 35 -1.13 -9.47 -7.99
C SER A 35 -0.49 -10.26 -6.85
N ILE A 36 0.34 -11.26 -7.14
CA ILE A 36 0.97 -12.11 -6.13
C ILE A 36 1.98 -11.32 -5.29
N ILE A 37 2.83 -10.52 -5.94
CA ILE A 37 3.90 -9.78 -5.26
C ILE A 37 3.38 -8.85 -4.15
N PRO A 38 2.38 -7.97 -4.39
CA PRO A 38 1.85 -7.12 -3.33
C PRO A 38 0.99 -7.87 -2.32
N SER A 39 0.51 -9.08 -2.62
CA SER A 39 -0.27 -9.88 -1.67
C SER A 39 0.57 -10.45 -0.53
N LEU A 40 1.86 -10.72 -0.75
CA LEU A 40 2.74 -11.25 0.28
C LEU A 40 2.87 -10.33 1.52
N PRO A 41 3.18 -9.02 1.38
CA PRO A 41 3.19 -8.10 2.51
C PRO A 41 1.85 -8.02 3.24
N ILE A 42 0.73 -8.12 2.51
CA ILE A 42 -0.62 -8.09 3.11
C ILE A 42 -0.82 -9.33 4.01
N ILE A 43 -0.44 -10.51 3.55
CA ILE A 43 -0.54 -11.75 4.33
C ILE A 43 0.34 -11.66 5.59
N VAL A 44 1.57 -11.18 5.48
CA VAL A 44 2.47 -11.00 6.64
C VAL A 44 1.86 -10.03 7.64
N SER A 45 1.35 -8.89 7.20
CA SER A 45 0.70 -7.92 8.08
C SER A 45 -0.57 -8.46 8.71
N TYR A 46 -1.34 -9.27 7.99
CA TYR A 46 -2.49 -9.98 8.55
C TYR A 46 -2.07 -10.87 9.71
N LEU A 47 -1.04 -11.70 9.52
CA LEU A 47 -0.53 -12.60 10.55
C LEU A 47 0.00 -11.85 11.79
N LEU A 48 0.58 -10.66 11.61
CA LEU A 48 1.03 -9.80 12.71
C LEU A 48 -0.14 -9.16 13.48
N LEU A 49 -1.23 -8.81 12.79
CA LEU A 49 -2.38 -8.15 13.40
C LEU A 49 -3.35 -9.12 14.09
N VAL A 50 -3.40 -10.39 13.65
CA VAL A 50 -4.33 -11.39 14.20
C VAL A 50 -4.19 -11.60 15.71
N PRO A 51 -2.99 -11.74 16.30
CA PRO A 51 -2.86 -11.92 17.75
C PRO A 51 -3.37 -10.71 18.55
N ALA A 52 -3.20 -9.50 18.00
CA ALA A 52 -3.54 -8.26 18.67
C ALA A 52 -5.02 -7.85 18.50
N LEU A 53 -5.53 -7.93 17.27
CA LEU A 53 -6.84 -7.41 16.89
C LEU A 53 -7.87 -8.50 16.55
N GLY A 54 -7.54 -9.76 16.83
CA GLY A 54 -8.37 -10.89 16.49
C GLY A 54 -8.38 -11.19 14.99
N ARG A 55 -9.02 -12.29 14.61
CA ARG A 55 -8.95 -12.84 13.26
C ARG A 55 -9.82 -12.09 12.25
N TYR A 56 -11.01 -11.64 12.67
CA TYR A 56 -12.00 -11.14 11.73
C TYR A 56 -11.79 -9.69 11.32
N PHE A 57 -11.36 -8.83 12.23
CA PHE A 57 -11.19 -7.41 11.94
C PHE A 57 -10.06 -7.16 10.93
N PRO A 58 -8.82 -7.66 11.12
CA PRO A 58 -7.77 -7.49 10.12
C PRO A 58 -8.12 -8.15 8.77
N TRP A 59 -8.79 -9.30 8.78
CA TRP A 59 -9.26 -9.94 7.55
C TRP A 59 -10.16 -9.01 6.73
N LEU A 60 -11.23 -8.50 7.36
CA LEU A 60 -12.17 -7.63 6.67
C LEU A 60 -11.49 -6.36 6.13
N ARG A 61 -10.65 -5.77 6.95
CA ARG A 61 -9.97 -4.53 6.62
C ARG A 61 -8.97 -4.69 5.48
N LEU A 62 -8.08 -5.66 5.57
CA LEU A 62 -7.06 -5.90 4.55
C LEU A 62 -7.61 -6.45 3.24
N SER A 63 -8.78 -7.10 3.25
CA SER A 63 -9.39 -7.63 2.04
C SER A 63 -10.26 -6.62 1.27
N VAL A 64 -10.76 -5.56 1.93
CA VAL A 64 -11.72 -4.64 1.30
C VAL A 64 -11.16 -3.22 1.14
N VAL A 65 -10.75 -2.57 2.21
CA VAL A 65 -10.40 -1.14 2.20
C VAL A 65 -9.07 -0.85 2.88
N GLY A 66 -8.51 -1.79 3.62
CA GLY A 66 -7.34 -1.58 4.45
C GLY A 66 -6.02 -1.58 3.66
N SER A 67 -5.03 -0.93 4.24
CA SER A 67 -3.63 -1.00 3.85
C SER A 67 -2.84 -1.60 5.00
N ALA A 68 -2.01 -2.61 4.72
CA ALA A 68 -1.19 -3.28 5.71
C ALA A 68 -0.35 -2.28 6.55
N VAL A 69 0.25 -1.32 5.88
CA VAL A 69 1.07 -0.28 6.54
C VAL A 69 0.21 0.64 7.39
N TYR A 70 -0.91 1.13 6.85
CA TYR A 70 -1.82 2.02 7.56
C TYR A 70 -2.42 1.36 8.81
N GLU A 71 -2.96 0.14 8.67
CA GLU A 71 -3.59 -0.58 9.78
C GLU A 71 -2.61 -0.79 10.94
N THR A 72 -1.39 -1.24 10.64
CA THR A 72 -0.37 -1.48 11.65
C THR A 72 0.10 -0.18 12.30
N MET A 73 0.34 0.87 11.51
CA MET A 73 0.81 2.17 12.01
C MET A 73 -0.22 2.82 12.92
N VAL A 74 -1.47 2.93 12.47
CA VAL A 74 -2.52 3.60 13.25
C VAL A 74 -2.90 2.80 14.49
N ALA A 75 -2.91 1.47 14.41
CA ALA A 75 -3.15 0.62 15.57
C ALA A 75 -2.06 0.80 16.64
N ASN A 76 -0.77 0.87 16.24
CA ASN A 76 0.32 1.14 17.17
C ASN A 76 0.22 2.54 17.78
N MET A 77 -0.02 3.58 16.96
CA MET A 77 -0.20 4.95 17.47
C MET A 77 -1.36 5.05 18.47
N ALA A 78 -2.46 4.34 18.22
CA ALA A 78 -3.59 4.29 19.14
C ALA A 78 -3.24 3.55 20.43
N ALA A 79 -2.48 2.46 20.37
CA ALA A 79 -2.00 1.72 21.54
C ALA A 79 -1.01 2.56 22.39
N GLU A 80 -0.08 3.26 21.73
CA GLU A 80 0.87 4.16 22.37
C GLU A 80 0.19 5.30 23.13
N ALA A 81 -0.93 5.81 22.60
CA ALA A 81 -1.73 6.86 23.27
C ALA A 81 -2.30 6.39 24.63
N PHE A 82 -2.42 5.09 24.85
CA PHE A 82 -2.81 4.47 26.13
C PHE A 82 -1.62 3.95 26.95
N GLY A 83 -0.38 4.27 26.54
CA GLY A 83 0.83 3.88 27.26
C GLY A 83 1.30 2.44 26.99
N LEU A 84 0.78 1.79 25.95
CA LEU A 84 1.28 0.50 25.49
C LEU A 84 2.49 0.73 24.55
N GLU A 85 3.53 -0.08 24.68
CA GLU A 85 4.71 0.04 23.79
C GLU A 85 4.41 -0.33 22.34
N SER A 86 3.52 -1.29 22.11
CA SER A 86 3.03 -1.70 20.80
C SER A 86 1.81 -2.61 20.94
N ILE A 87 1.09 -2.83 19.85
CA ILE A 87 -0.03 -3.79 19.80
C ILE A 87 0.41 -5.25 19.99
N THR A 88 1.70 -5.53 19.89
CA THR A 88 2.26 -6.89 20.03
C THR A 88 2.97 -7.12 21.36
N ALA A 89 3.07 -6.09 22.22
CA ALA A 89 3.83 -6.16 23.47
C ALA A 89 3.14 -6.91 24.62
N GLY A 90 1.85 -7.24 24.48
CA GLY A 90 1.09 -7.94 25.52
C GLY A 90 -0.40 -8.04 25.20
N GLU A 91 -1.19 -8.39 26.22
CA GLU A 91 -2.65 -8.37 26.10
C GLU A 91 -3.17 -6.94 26.03
N ILE A 92 -3.99 -6.65 25.04
CA ILE A 92 -4.61 -5.35 24.84
C ILE A 92 -5.90 -5.30 25.68
N PRO A 93 -6.06 -4.32 26.60
CA PRO A 93 -7.31 -4.12 27.32
C PRO A 93 -8.48 -3.87 26.34
N VAL A 94 -9.68 -4.31 26.71
CA VAL A 94 -10.85 -4.28 25.82
C VAL A 94 -11.23 -2.85 25.39
N ASP A 95 -11.08 -1.88 26.27
CA ASP A 95 -11.31 -0.47 26.01
C ASP A 95 -10.32 0.10 24.97
N VAL A 96 -9.04 -0.24 25.11
CA VAL A 96 -7.99 0.13 24.14
C VAL A 96 -8.24 -0.55 22.79
N PHE A 97 -8.61 -1.83 22.80
CA PHE A 97 -8.98 -2.57 21.61
C PHE A 97 -10.13 -1.88 20.85
N VAL A 98 -11.21 -1.55 21.53
CA VAL A 98 -12.35 -0.85 20.93
C VAL A 98 -11.93 0.51 20.38
N PHE A 99 -11.11 1.27 21.11
CA PHE A 99 -10.58 2.54 20.64
C PHE A 99 -9.77 2.41 19.36
N ILE A 100 -8.88 1.42 19.28
CA ILE A 100 -8.10 1.12 18.07
C ILE A 100 -9.02 0.89 16.87
N LEU A 101 -10.09 0.06 17.04
CA LEU A 101 -11.04 -0.21 15.96
C LEU A 101 -11.71 1.06 15.43
N PHE A 102 -12.11 1.95 16.34
CA PHE A 102 -12.74 3.22 15.96
C PHE A 102 -11.77 4.15 15.25
N VAL A 103 -10.58 4.36 15.79
CA VAL A 103 -9.58 5.29 15.23
C VAL A 103 -9.16 4.85 13.84
N VAL A 104 -8.85 3.57 13.66
CA VAL A 104 -8.47 2.98 12.37
C VAL A 104 -9.60 3.14 11.34
N THR A 105 -10.85 2.94 11.76
CA THR A 105 -12.01 3.03 10.86
C THR A 105 -12.32 4.49 10.48
N ILE A 106 -12.37 5.39 11.45
CA ILE A 106 -12.67 6.82 11.22
C ILE A 106 -11.59 7.46 10.35
N GLY A 107 -10.32 7.12 10.56
CA GLY A 107 -9.22 7.66 9.77
C GLY A 107 -9.34 7.33 8.28
N ILE A 108 -9.67 6.09 7.92
CA ILE A 108 -9.91 5.71 6.50
C ILE A 108 -11.17 6.37 5.96
N LEU A 109 -12.26 6.39 6.72
CA LEU A 109 -13.50 7.01 6.27
C LEU A 109 -13.31 8.51 6.02
N GLY A 110 -12.57 9.21 6.88
CA GLY A 110 -12.22 10.62 6.70
C GLY A 110 -11.47 10.87 5.39
N GLY A 111 -10.47 10.05 5.07
CA GLY A 111 -9.76 10.11 3.80
C GLY A 111 -10.65 9.86 2.59
N ASN A 112 -11.53 8.86 2.65
CA ASN A 112 -12.47 8.55 1.57
C ASN A 112 -13.48 9.68 1.36
N ILE A 113 -14.04 10.24 2.42
CA ILE A 113 -14.96 11.39 2.36
C ILE A 113 -14.24 12.58 1.73
N PHE A 114 -13.03 12.89 2.17
CA PHE A 114 -12.23 13.94 1.58
C PHE A 114 -12.03 13.74 0.08
N ASN A 115 -11.69 12.53 -0.37
CA ASN A 115 -11.52 12.22 -1.77
C ASN A 115 -12.80 12.45 -2.59
N VAL A 116 -13.97 12.05 -2.09
CA VAL A 116 -15.25 12.26 -2.79
C VAL A 116 -15.50 13.74 -3.09
N PHE A 117 -15.20 14.64 -2.15
CA PHE A 117 -15.43 16.07 -2.32
C PHE A 117 -14.32 16.79 -3.10
N PHE A 118 -13.08 16.42 -2.92
CA PHE A 118 -11.93 17.17 -3.41
C PHE A 118 -11.25 16.57 -4.64
N LEU A 119 -11.49 15.29 -4.98
CA LEU A 119 -10.81 14.62 -6.09
C LEU A 119 -10.99 15.35 -7.42
N LYS A 120 -12.21 15.79 -7.75
CA LYS A 120 -12.47 16.54 -9.00
C LYS A 120 -11.69 17.86 -9.09
N SER A 121 -11.55 18.57 -7.96
CA SER A 121 -10.79 19.83 -7.92
C SER A 121 -9.29 19.57 -8.01
N TYR A 122 -8.82 18.49 -7.41
CA TYR A 122 -7.45 18.03 -7.51
C TYR A 122 -7.08 17.64 -8.95
N ASP A 123 -7.90 16.81 -9.60
CA ASP A 123 -7.67 16.39 -10.99
C ASP A 123 -7.57 17.57 -11.95
N LYS A 124 -8.47 18.55 -11.83
CA LYS A 124 -8.41 19.78 -12.64
C LYS A 124 -7.11 20.57 -12.46
N LYS A 125 -6.62 20.65 -11.21
CA LYS A 125 -5.34 21.32 -10.92
C LYS A 125 -4.15 20.54 -11.48
N VAL A 126 -4.15 19.22 -11.36
CA VAL A 126 -3.11 18.35 -11.93
C VAL A 126 -3.11 18.44 -13.46
N GLU A 127 -4.27 18.47 -14.09
CA GLU A 127 -4.41 18.60 -15.53
C GLU A 127 -3.94 19.98 -16.03
N SER A 128 -4.25 21.05 -15.31
CA SER A 128 -3.70 22.38 -15.55
C SER A 128 -2.18 22.45 -15.40
N LEU A 129 -1.61 21.76 -14.43
CA LEU A 129 -0.16 21.65 -14.28
C LEU A 129 0.48 20.85 -15.43
N LYS A 130 -0.18 19.77 -15.88
CA LYS A 130 0.29 18.99 -17.03
C LYS A 130 0.30 19.80 -18.31
N SER A 131 -0.71 20.65 -18.53
CA SER A 131 -0.79 21.50 -19.71
C SER A 131 0.24 22.65 -19.70
N GLY A 132 0.60 23.15 -18.50
CA GLY A 132 1.61 24.20 -18.36
C GLY A 132 3.06 23.69 -18.43
N ASN A 133 3.38 22.66 -17.66
CA ASN A 133 4.70 22.02 -17.64
C ASN A 133 4.59 20.56 -17.18
N ALA A 134 4.47 19.66 -18.15
CA ALA A 134 4.31 18.23 -17.91
C ALA A 134 5.46 17.60 -17.08
N ALA A 135 6.65 18.19 -17.10
CA ALA A 135 7.81 17.71 -16.36
C ALA A 135 7.68 17.95 -14.84
N LEU A 136 6.84 18.89 -14.40
CA LEU A 136 6.65 19.16 -12.97
C LEU A 136 5.83 18.08 -12.26
N VAL A 137 4.90 17.43 -12.94
CA VAL A 137 4.02 16.44 -12.32
C VAL A 137 4.78 15.24 -11.75
N PRO A 138 5.69 14.59 -12.51
CA PRO A 138 6.52 13.52 -11.96
C PRO A 138 7.39 13.98 -10.78
N VAL A 139 7.95 15.21 -10.85
CA VAL A 139 8.79 15.75 -9.78
C VAL A 139 7.99 15.95 -8.49
N ILE A 140 6.80 16.57 -8.58
CA ILE A 140 5.91 16.78 -7.43
C ILE A 140 5.48 15.44 -6.85
N THR A 141 5.06 14.50 -7.69
CA THR A 141 4.64 13.16 -7.25
C THR A 141 5.78 12.43 -6.54
N THR A 142 6.98 12.44 -7.11
CA THR A 142 8.15 11.82 -6.49
C THR A 142 8.51 12.49 -5.16
N ALA A 143 8.47 13.82 -5.10
CA ALA A 143 8.73 14.57 -3.87
C ALA A 143 7.70 14.25 -2.77
N MET A 144 6.42 14.10 -3.12
CA MET A 144 5.37 13.70 -2.19
C MET A 144 5.62 12.28 -1.64
N PHE A 145 5.96 11.32 -2.50
CA PHE A 145 6.30 9.96 -2.06
C PHE A 145 7.55 9.94 -1.17
N LEU A 146 8.60 10.64 -1.55
CA LEU A 146 9.82 10.74 -0.73
C LEU A 146 9.53 11.40 0.64
N GLY A 147 8.70 12.44 0.68
CA GLY A 147 8.26 13.07 1.91
C GLY A 147 7.48 12.10 2.80
N MET A 148 6.53 11.36 2.23
CA MET A 148 5.74 10.36 2.96
C MET A 148 6.63 9.24 3.53
N TYR A 149 7.50 8.65 2.71
CA TYR A 149 8.44 7.63 3.20
C TYR A 149 9.45 8.18 4.20
N GLY A 150 9.90 9.42 4.02
CA GLY A 150 10.79 10.11 4.96
C GLY A 150 10.15 10.29 6.34
N THR A 151 8.90 10.73 6.39
CA THR A 151 8.18 10.88 7.68
C THR A 151 7.92 9.54 8.36
N MET A 152 7.64 8.47 7.60
CA MET A 152 7.48 7.12 8.16
C MET A 152 8.80 6.51 8.64
N ALA A 153 9.92 6.80 7.98
CA ALA A 153 11.24 6.30 8.36
C ALA A 153 11.89 7.10 9.52
N ALA A 154 11.53 8.39 9.67
CA ALA A 154 12.17 9.29 10.62
C ALA A 154 12.18 8.77 12.08
N PRO A 155 11.09 8.24 12.67
CA PRO A 155 11.10 7.71 14.03
C PRO A 155 12.09 6.56 14.22
N HIS A 156 12.25 5.72 13.19
CA HIS A 156 13.16 4.58 13.21
C HIS A 156 14.63 4.98 13.01
N LEU A 157 14.88 6.09 12.32
CA LEU A 157 16.22 6.62 12.07
C LEU A 157 16.73 7.50 13.21
N THR A 158 15.84 8.18 13.93
CA THR A 158 16.22 9.05 15.07
C THR A 158 16.40 8.28 16.36
N ASN A 159 15.79 7.09 16.48
CA ASN A 159 15.90 6.25 17.67
C ASN A 159 16.90 5.13 17.45
N PHE A 160 18.19 5.41 17.71
CA PHE A 160 19.30 4.45 17.56
C PHE A 160 19.20 3.21 18.47
N SER A 161 18.22 3.14 19.37
CA SER A 161 17.99 1.97 20.21
C SER A 161 17.48 0.75 19.41
N SER A 162 17.00 0.94 18.19
CA SER A 162 16.53 -0.14 17.31
C SER A 162 17.51 -0.43 16.16
N LEU A 163 18.71 -0.88 16.50
CA LEU A 163 19.70 -1.35 15.52
C LEU A 163 19.10 -2.26 14.42
N PRO A 164 18.18 -3.20 14.72
CA PRO A 164 17.55 -4.02 13.68
C PRO A 164 16.73 -3.23 12.66
N ALA A 165 16.03 -2.15 13.08
CA ALA A 165 15.22 -1.35 12.18
C ALA A 165 16.09 -0.53 11.22
N VAL A 166 17.17 0.07 11.73
CA VAL A 166 18.16 0.79 10.90
C VAL A 166 18.81 -0.16 9.90
N ALA A 167 19.23 -1.34 10.34
CA ALA A 167 19.81 -2.37 9.48
C ALA A 167 18.82 -2.81 8.39
N ALA A 168 17.55 -3.02 8.72
CA ALA A 168 16.50 -3.37 7.76
C ALA A 168 16.30 -2.30 6.68
N ILE A 169 16.30 -1.02 7.06
CA ILE A 169 16.18 0.11 6.11
C ILE A 169 17.39 0.14 5.17
N LEU A 170 18.60 -0.02 5.71
CA LEU A 170 19.82 -0.02 4.90
C LEU A 170 19.86 -1.20 3.92
N VAL A 171 19.52 -2.41 4.40
CA VAL A 171 19.45 -3.62 3.55
C VAL A 171 18.38 -3.44 2.48
N ALA A 172 17.21 -2.92 2.80
CA ALA A 172 16.14 -2.64 1.83
C ALA A 172 16.61 -1.62 0.78
N GLY A 173 17.29 -0.55 1.18
CA GLY A 173 17.86 0.44 0.26
C GLY A 173 18.92 -0.15 -0.68
N VAL A 174 19.86 -0.92 -0.14
CA VAL A 174 20.89 -1.59 -0.95
C VAL A 174 20.29 -2.60 -1.91
N THR A 175 19.33 -3.40 -1.46
CA THR A 175 18.62 -4.38 -2.32
C THR A 175 17.82 -3.68 -3.43
N ALA A 176 17.14 -2.59 -3.13
CA ALA A 176 16.41 -1.80 -4.12
C ALA A 176 17.35 -1.22 -5.20
N ILE A 177 18.50 -0.66 -4.80
CA ILE A 177 19.52 -0.17 -5.73
C ILE A 177 20.10 -1.32 -6.56
N GLY A 178 20.36 -2.47 -5.94
CA GLY A 178 20.88 -3.67 -6.60
C GLY A 178 19.90 -4.20 -7.66
N VAL A 179 18.63 -4.34 -7.30
CA VAL A 179 17.57 -4.78 -8.20
C VAL A 179 17.39 -3.79 -9.36
N ASN A 180 17.39 -2.49 -9.09
CA ASN A 180 17.30 -1.46 -10.14
C ASN A 180 18.47 -1.53 -11.12
N LYS A 181 19.71 -1.73 -10.63
CA LYS A 181 20.88 -1.92 -11.50
C LYS A 181 20.80 -3.18 -12.35
N LEU A 182 20.33 -4.29 -11.77
CA LEU A 182 20.12 -5.56 -12.49
C LEU A 182 18.99 -5.46 -13.51
N ALA A 183 17.90 -4.76 -13.18
CA ALA A 183 16.78 -4.52 -14.07
C ALA A 183 17.16 -3.59 -15.24
N ALA A 184 18.03 -2.61 -15.02
CA ALA A 184 18.51 -1.71 -16.08
C ALA A 184 19.24 -2.47 -17.21
N GLY A 185 19.90 -3.60 -16.89
CA GLY A 185 20.61 -4.43 -17.85
C GLY A 185 19.75 -5.46 -18.63
N ARG A 186 18.51 -5.71 -18.22
CA ARG A 186 17.64 -6.74 -18.81
C ARG A 186 16.24 -6.20 -19.12
N LYS A 187 15.89 -6.11 -20.42
CA LYS A 187 14.55 -5.61 -20.86
C LYS A 187 13.37 -6.31 -20.19
N LYS A 188 13.46 -7.63 -19.93
CA LYS A 188 12.41 -8.40 -19.26
C LYS A 188 12.26 -8.09 -17.77
N LEU A 189 13.27 -7.55 -17.12
CA LEU A 189 13.21 -7.19 -15.69
C LEU A 189 12.78 -5.73 -15.46
N LYS A 190 12.81 -4.89 -16.50
CA LYS A 190 12.31 -3.51 -16.44
C LYS A 190 10.79 -3.42 -16.23
N GLU A 191 10.06 -4.48 -16.55
CA GLU A 191 8.61 -4.56 -16.30
C GLU A 191 8.29 -4.90 -14.83
N PHE A 192 9.29 -5.33 -14.03
CA PHE A 192 9.13 -5.73 -12.63
C PHE A 192 9.85 -4.79 -11.63
N ALA A 193 10.51 -3.75 -12.10
CA ALA A 193 11.21 -2.76 -11.29
C ALA A 193 10.47 -1.43 -11.29
#